data_b3d3bf3398a0436df45c5239ef4651fe
#
_entry.id   b3d3bf3398a0436df45c5239ef4651fe
#
_cell.length_a   1.000
_cell.length_b   1.000
_cell.length_c   1.000
_cell.angle_alpha   90.00
_cell.angle_beta   90.00
_cell.angle_gamma   90.00
#
_symmetry.space_group_name_H-M   'P 1'
#
loop_
_entity.id
_entity.type
_entity.pdbx_description
1 polymer ?
#
loop_
_entity_poly.entity_id
_entity_poly.type
_entity_poly.pdbx_seq_one_letter_code
_entity_poly.pdbx_strand_id
1 'polypeptide(L)'
;MNYSDEKFADIQMLRYRLNGFEQLSLNQKQYVYCLAKATLCGRDITTDQFGRYNLKIRKLLEALYLIYKEQPEALGLQGLSQQEQGLSEHELSQKQQQEQFEAMTVYLKRVWFSNGIHHHYGCDKFKPQFSESWFRSTIARSADKLASKLGVASGDEVMEWCAPLFPVIFDPEIMPKRVEKACGVDQVKGSACNYYEGLTQQEVEAYYAAKNDPSNPCPPSYGLNSKLVKTASGDIEEQVWKQGGMYGEAIDRIVYWLTKAMQFAENEKQQEVIGLLISYYRTGDLKTFDSYSIEWLKEHAGDIDFINGFIEVYGDPLGFKASWEGIVTYKDKEANERTHKICSNAQWFEDHSPVDPRFKKKEVRGVTANVVVAAMLGGDEYPSTAIGINLPNADWIRAQHGSKSITIGNLTEAYSRAAEGNGFLEEFVADESTLTLVRQFDHLCDDFHTDLHECLGHGSGQLLPGVSSDALKSYGSTIEEARADLFGLYY
;
A
#
# COMPACT_ATOMS: atom_id res chain seq x y z
N MET A 1 5.35 -23.06 -9.67
CA MET A 1 6.04 -21.80 -9.29
C MET A 1 6.25 -21.84 -7.80
N ASN A 2 7.37 -21.36 -7.27
CA ASN A 2 7.52 -21.19 -5.83
C ASN A 2 6.89 -19.85 -5.45
N TYR A 3 5.90 -19.84 -4.57
CA TYR A 3 5.24 -18.63 -4.09
C TYR A 3 6.05 -17.93 -2.99
N SER A 4 6.82 -18.69 -2.20
CA SER A 4 7.76 -18.12 -1.24
C SER A 4 9.06 -17.73 -1.95
N ASP A 5 9.52 -16.50 -1.73
CA ASP A 5 10.80 -16.00 -2.22
C ASP A 5 11.79 -15.83 -1.06
N GLU A 6 12.53 -14.73 -1.03
CA GLU A 6 13.52 -14.47 0.00
C GLU A 6 12.88 -14.21 1.36
N LYS A 7 13.49 -14.77 2.42
CA LYS A 7 13.21 -14.40 3.80
C LYS A 7 14.36 -13.58 4.36
N PHE A 8 14.05 -12.43 4.93
CA PHE A 8 15.02 -11.61 5.65
C PHE A 8 14.41 -11.01 6.90
N ALA A 9 15.13 -11.02 8.00
CA ALA A 9 14.61 -10.66 9.32
C ALA A 9 13.29 -11.40 9.63
N ASP A 10 12.23 -10.65 9.89
CA ASP A 10 10.87 -11.12 10.17
C ASP A 10 9.93 -11.06 8.94
N ILE A 11 10.48 -10.81 7.75
CA ILE A 11 9.70 -10.64 6.52
C ILE A 11 9.93 -11.83 5.58
N GLN A 12 8.83 -12.47 5.14
CA GLN A 12 8.81 -13.44 4.06
C GLN A 12 8.24 -12.78 2.81
N MET A 13 9.05 -12.65 1.76
CA MET A 13 8.56 -12.17 0.48
C MET A 13 7.76 -13.25 -0.24
N LEU A 14 6.64 -12.87 -0.82
CA LEU A 14 5.80 -13.73 -1.64
C LEU A 14 5.84 -13.28 -3.10
N ARG A 15 5.67 -14.25 -3.98
CA ARG A 15 5.44 -14.02 -5.41
C ARG A 15 4.00 -14.36 -5.72
N TYR A 16 3.36 -13.56 -6.55
CA TYR A 16 2.03 -13.85 -7.07
C TYR A 16 2.07 -14.07 -8.57
N ARG A 17 1.11 -14.81 -9.08
CA ARG A 17 0.98 -15.11 -10.52
C ARG A 17 0.09 -14.08 -11.20
N LEU A 18 0.34 -13.90 -12.47
CA LEU A 18 -0.51 -13.10 -13.37
C LEU A 18 -1.41 -14.07 -14.17
N ASN A 19 -2.37 -14.72 -13.49
CA ASN A 19 -3.26 -15.69 -14.08
C ASN A 19 -4.04 -15.05 -15.26
N GLY A 20 -4.06 -15.69 -16.42
CA GLY A 20 -4.75 -15.18 -17.61
C GLY A 20 -4.03 -14.05 -18.37
N PHE A 21 -2.88 -13.54 -17.92
CA PHE A 21 -2.16 -12.44 -18.60
C PHE A 21 -1.84 -12.76 -20.06
N GLU A 22 -1.47 -14.01 -20.37
CA GLU A 22 -1.13 -14.41 -21.74
C GLU A 22 -2.33 -14.32 -22.70
N GLN A 23 -3.55 -14.38 -22.17
CA GLN A 23 -4.79 -14.27 -22.94
C GLN A 23 -5.15 -12.82 -23.30
N LEU A 24 -4.55 -11.83 -22.63
CA LEU A 24 -4.74 -10.42 -22.95
C LEU A 24 -4.23 -10.12 -24.38
N SER A 25 -4.95 -9.27 -25.09
CA SER A 25 -4.53 -8.75 -26.38
C SER A 25 -3.24 -7.93 -26.26
N LEU A 26 -2.54 -7.72 -27.36
CA LEU A 26 -1.34 -6.88 -27.37
C LEU A 26 -1.65 -5.44 -26.89
N ASN A 27 -2.81 -4.89 -27.27
CA ASN A 27 -3.25 -3.57 -26.85
C ASN A 27 -3.44 -3.50 -25.32
N GLN A 28 -4.11 -4.49 -24.73
CA GLN A 28 -4.29 -4.61 -23.28
C GLN A 28 -2.94 -4.76 -22.55
N LYS A 29 -2.02 -5.58 -23.05
CA LYS A 29 -0.65 -5.71 -22.49
C LYS A 29 0.11 -4.39 -22.52
N GLN A 30 -0.02 -3.62 -23.60
CA GLN A 30 0.58 -2.28 -23.71
C GLN A 30 -0.06 -1.28 -22.72
N TYR A 31 -1.37 -1.39 -22.53
CA TYR A 31 -2.11 -0.58 -21.56
C TYR A 31 -1.63 -0.88 -20.13
N VAL A 32 -1.62 -2.16 -19.72
CA VAL A 32 -1.06 -2.59 -18.43
C VAL A 32 0.38 -2.11 -18.25
N TYR A 33 1.23 -2.24 -19.27
CA TYR A 33 2.62 -1.78 -19.21
C TYR A 33 2.73 -0.28 -18.92
N CYS A 34 1.96 0.55 -19.62
CA CYS A 34 2.01 2.00 -19.42
C CYS A 34 1.50 2.40 -18.03
N LEU A 35 0.41 1.79 -17.56
CA LEU A 35 -0.13 2.01 -16.21
C LEU A 35 0.85 1.54 -15.12
N ALA A 36 1.49 0.38 -15.30
CA ALA A 36 2.53 -0.11 -14.39
C ALA A 36 3.74 0.83 -14.33
N LYS A 37 4.13 1.43 -15.46
CA LYS A 37 5.19 2.46 -15.49
C LYS A 37 4.79 3.73 -14.74
N ALA A 38 3.53 4.17 -14.85
CA ALA A 38 3.01 5.27 -14.06
C ALA A 38 3.07 4.96 -12.56
N THR A 39 2.67 3.74 -12.17
CA THR A 39 2.73 3.24 -10.79
C THR A 39 4.16 3.23 -10.23
N LEU A 40 5.16 2.81 -11.01
CA LEU A 40 6.56 2.85 -10.57
C LEU A 40 7.09 4.26 -10.29
N CYS A 41 6.57 5.27 -10.96
CA CYS A 41 7.04 6.66 -10.80
C CYS A 41 6.66 7.28 -9.45
N GLY A 42 5.65 6.77 -8.76
CA GLY A 42 5.19 7.30 -7.47
C GLY A 42 5.90 6.74 -6.24
N ARG A 43 6.74 5.71 -6.37
CA ARG A 43 7.44 5.07 -5.23
C ARG A 43 8.17 6.07 -4.32
N ASP A 44 8.82 7.06 -4.89
CA ASP A 44 9.60 8.04 -4.13
C ASP A 44 8.68 9.02 -3.37
N ILE A 45 7.47 9.27 -3.86
CA ILE A 45 6.44 10.06 -3.16
C ILE A 45 6.08 9.38 -1.85
N THR A 46 5.68 8.12 -1.88
CA THR A 46 5.30 7.36 -0.67
C THR A 46 6.46 7.26 0.32
N THR A 47 7.68 7.02 -0.18
CA THR A 47 8.88 6.98 0.67
C THR A 47 9.12 8.29 1.42
N ASP A 48 8.92 9.45 0.78
CA ASP A 48 9.04 10.76 1.41
C ASP A 48 7.86 11.07 2.36
N GLN A 49 6.64 10.70 1.97
CA GLN A 49 5.46 10.84 2.82
C GLN A 49 5.60 10.08 4.14
N PHE A 50 6.23 8.91 4.14
CA PHE A 50 6.44 8.08 5.32
C PHE A 50 7.53 8.58 6.26
N GLY A 51 8.33 9.57 5.83
CA GLY A 51 9.32 10.23 6.68
C GLY A 51 10.29 11.10 5.88
N ARG A 52 10.45 12.35 6.31
CA ARG A 52 11.25 13.38 5.61
C ARG A 52 12.70 12.99 5.29
N TYR A 53 13.26 12.01 6.01
CA TYR A 53 14.64 11.54 5.82
C TYR A 53 14.73 10.22 5.05
N ASN A 54 13.62 9.53 4.81
CA ASN A 54 13.59 8.19 4.24
C ASN A 54 14.26 8.11 2.85
N LEU A 55 14.02 9.08 1.96
CA LEU A 55 14.66 9.12 0.65
C LEU A 55 16.18 9.29 0.75
N LYS A 56 16.66 10.14 1.66
CA LYS A 56 18.09 10.35 1.88
C LYS A 56 18.75 9.09 2.46
N ILE A 57 18.11 8.49 3.47
CA ILE A 57 18.58 7.24 4.10
C ILE A 57 18.64 6.12 3.06
N ARG A 58 17.57 5.94 2.27
CA ARG A 58 17.55 4.93 1.21
C ARG A 58 18.67 5.15 0.19
N LYS A 59 18.84 6.38 -0.31
CA LYS A 59 19.91 6.70 -1.27
C LYS A 59 21.30 6.41 -0.72
N LEU A 60 21.57 6.74 0.54
CA LEU A 60 22.85 6.46 1.19
C LEU A 60 23.11 4.95 1.30
N LEU A 61 22.14 4.19 1.78
CA LEU A 61 22.25 2.74 1.93
C LEU A 61 22.39 2.04 0.57
N GLU A 62 21.64 2.46 -0.44
CA GLU A 62 21.74 1.96 -1.82
C GLU A 62 23.13 2.25 -2.41
N ALA A 63 23.65 3.46 -2.21
CA ALA A 63 24.95 3.84 -2.71
C ALA A 63 26.08 3.00 -2.07
N LEU A 64 26.04 2.78 -0.75
CA LEU A 64 26.97 1.90 -0.05
C LEU A 64 26.86 0.45 -0.54
N TYR A 65 25.64 -0.06 -0.68
CA TYR A 65 25.41 -1.41 -1.19
C TYR A 65 25.96 -1.60 -2.61
N LEU A 66 25.78 -0.63 -3.51
CA LEU A 66 26.29 -0.68 -4.87
C LEU A 66 27.81 -0.61 -4.91
N ILE A 67 28.45 0.25 -4.08
CA ILE A 67 29.92 0.32 -3.97
C ILE A 67 30.48 -1.03 -3.55
N TYR A 68 29.84 -1.68 -2.58
CA TYR A 68 30.24 -3.02 -2.15
C TYR A 68 30.11 -4.07 -3.27
N LYS A 69 28.98 -4.08 -3.99
CA LYS A 69 28.75 -5.03 -5.08
C LYS A 69 29.74 -4.84 -6.24
N GLU A 70 30.10 -3.62 -6.54
CA GLU A 70 31.05 -3.28 -7.61
C GLU A 70 32.51 -3.53 -7.19
N GLN A 71 32.84 -3.28 -5.93
CA GLN A 71 34.23 -3.32 -5.42
C GLN A 71 34.24 -3.74 -3.93
N PRO A 72 34.11 -5.03 -3.59
CA PRO A 72 34.10 -5.51 -2.20
C PRO A 72 35.35 -5.11 -1.40
N GLU A 73 36.52 -5.07 -2.08
CA GLU A 73 37.79 -4.65 -1.51
C GLU A 73 37.78 -3.19 -1.00
N ALA A 74 36.95 -2.32 -1.56
CA ALA A 74 36.87 -0.92 -1.13
C ALA A 74 36.32 -0.80 0.31
N LEU A 75 35.63 -1.82 0.81
CA LEU A 75 35.15 -1.92 2.17
C LEU A 75 36.01 -2.82 3.05
N GLY A 76 37.16 -3.29 2.54
CA GLY A 76 38.05 -4.20 3.26
C GLY A 76 37.55 -5.64 3.31
N LEU A 77 36.69 -6.03 2.37
CA LEU A 77 36.06 -7.36 2.30
C LEU A 77 36.68 -8.17 1.17
N GLN A 78 37.83 -8.80 1.44
CA GLN A 78 38.47 -9.76 0.51
C GLN A 78 38.17 -11.19 1.01
N GLY A 79 37.88 -12.06 0.04
CA GLY A 79 37.49 -13.47 0.17
C GLY A 79 37.85 -14.19 1.47
N LEU A 80 36.85 -14.37 2.33
CA LEU A 80 36.95 -15.21 3.52
C LEU A 80 36.87 -16.68 3.11
N SER A 81 37.82 -17.51 3.60
CA SER A 81 37.73 -18.98 3.55
C SER A 81 36.64 -19.46 4.50
N GLN A 82 35.86 -20.48 4.10
CA GLN A 82 34.75 -21.03 4.89
C GLN A 82 35.17 -21.83 6.14
N GLN A 83 36.45 -21.78 6.57
CA GLN A 83 36.91 -22.52 7.75
C GLN A 83 36.88 -21.63 9.00
N GLU A 84 36.06 -22.02 9.97
CA GLU A 84 35.81 -21.24 11.20
C GLU A 84 36.88 -21.48 12.34
N GLN A 85 37.81 -22.38 12.21
CA GLN A 85 38.81 -22.66 13.27
C GLN A 85 40.17 -22.12 12.89
N GLY A 86 40.73 -21.25 13.74
CA GLY A 86 42.10 -20.75 13.62
C GLY A 86 42.27 -19.47 12.79
N LEU A 87 41.27 -18.58 12.74
CA LEU A 87 41.33 -17.31 12.05
C LEU A 87 42.40 -16.40 12.69
N SER A 88 43.21 -15.73 11.84
CA SER A 88 44.09 -14.65 12.25
C SER A 88 43.31 -13.38 12.68
N GLU A 89 43.93 -12.48 13.42
CA GLU A 89 43.33 -11.18 13.80
C GLU A 89 42.80 -10.41 12.60
N HIS A 90 43.48 -10.48 11.46
CA HIS A 90 43.07 -9.85 10.21
C HIS A 90 41.78 -10.47 9.65
N GLU A 91 41.67 -11.80 9.64
CA GLU A 91 40.48 -12.53 9.19
C GLU A 91 39.28 -12.30 10.11
N LEU A 92 39.51 -12.22 11.43
CA LEU A 92 38.49 -11.85 12.42
C LEU A 92 37.97 -10.45 12.17
N SER A 93 38.86 -9.49 11.87
CA SER A 93 38.46 -8.11 11.51
C SER A 93 37.64 -8.08 10.21
N GLN A 94 38.01 -8.88 9.21
CA GLN A 94 37.26 -9.00 7.95
C GLN A 94 35.87 -9.62 8.17
N LYS A 95 35.78 -10.68 8.99
CA LYS A 95 34.51 -11.31 9.34
C LYS A 95 33.56 -10.32 10.03
N GLN A 96 34.05 -9.52 10.98
CA GLN A 96 33.28 -8.47 11.64
C GLN A 96 32.78 -7.41 10.66
N GLN A 97 33.61 -6.98 9.70
CA GLN A 97 33.20 -6.04 8.65
C GLN A 97 32.08 -6.63 7.79
N GLN A 98 32.19 -7.91 7.43
CA GLN A 98 31.18 -8.62 6.64
C GLN A 98 29.85 -8.69 7.39
N GLU A 99 29.86 -9.08 8.68
CA GLU A 99 28.67 -9.15 9.52
C GLU A 99 27.94 -7.79 9.63
N GLN A 100 28.70 -6.71 9.81
CA GLN A 100 28.15 -5.35 9.85
C GLN A 100 27.52 -4.95 8.50
N PHE A 101 28.16 -5.33 7.39
CA PHE A 101 27.64 -5.05 6.06
C PHE A 101 26.36 -5.88 5.76
N GLU A 102 26.31 -7.13 6.16
CA GLU A 102 25.12 -7.97 6.03
C GLU A 102 23.96 -7.41 6.85
N ALA A 103 24.20 -6.98 8.09
CA ALA A 103 23.23 -6.31 8.93
C ALA A 103 22.70 -5.00 8.30
N MET A 104 23.58 -4.20 7.68
CA MET A 104 23.18 -3.02 6.93
C MET A 104 22.33 -3.39 5.69
N THR A 105 22.68 -4.47 5.00
CA THR A 105 21.94 -4.97 3.85
C THR A 105 20.53 -5.41 4.25
N VAL A 106 20.36 -6.09 5.37
CA VAL A 106 19.05 -6.45 5.91
C VAL A 106 18.25 -5.20 6.27
N TYR A 107 18.89 -4.20 6.89
CA TYR A 107 18.24 -2.91 7.17
C TYR A 107 17.80 -2.20 5.89
N LEU A 108 18.61 -2.17 4.85
CA LEU A 108 18.25 -1.62 3.54
C LEU A 108 17.06 -2.37 2.93
N LYS A 109 17.03 -3.69 3.01
CA LYS A 109 15.88 -4.49 2.54
C LYS A 109 14.59 -4.14 3.30
N ARG A 110 14.66 -3.92 4.61
CA ARG A 110 13.53 -3.42 5.39
C ARG A 110 13.08 -2.04 4.94
N VAL A 111 14.03 -1.12 4.67
CA VAL A 111 13.73 0.23 4.16
C VAL A 111 13.08 0.17 2.77
N TRP A 112 13.54 -0.69 1.89
CA TRP A 112 12.91 -0.90 0.58
C TRP A 112 11.49 -1.44 0.72
N PHE A 113 11.35 -2.49 1.55
CA PHE A 113 10.07 -3.18 1.73
C PHE A 113 9.02 -2.28 2.37
N SER A 114 9.39 -1.49 3.37
CA SER A 114 8.45 -0.66 4.15
C SER A 114 8.34 0.79 3.68
N ASN A 115 8.92 1.15 2.53
CA ASN A 115 8.99 2.53 2.04
C ASN A 115 9.60 3.51 3.07
N GLY A 116 10.50 3.03 3.96
CA GLY A 116 11.13 3.86 4.98
C GLY A 116 11.67 3.08 6.17
N ILE A 117 12.09 3.83 7.20
CA ILE A 117 12.76 3.28 8.39
C ILE A 117 11.81 2.73 9.46
N HIS A 118 10.51 2.70 9.19
CA HIS A 118 9.49 2.19 10.11
C HIS A 118 8.82 0.96 9.52
N HIS A 119 8.39 0.05 10.40
CA HIS A 119 7.64 -1.14 9.98
C HIS A 119 6.35 -0.71 9.26
N HIS A 120 6.10 -1.31 8.10
CA HIS A 120 4.98 -0.93 7.22
C HIS A 120 3.61 -1.08 7.90
N TYR A 121 3.45 -2.04 8.80
CA TYR A 121 2.20 -2.33 9.50
C TYR A 121 2.21 -1.78 10.94
N GLY A 122 3.20 -2.17 11.77
CA GLY A 122 3.27 -1.79 13.18
C GLY A 122 3.70 -0.34 13.43
N CYS A 123 4.20 0.35 12.42
CA CYS A 123 4.68 1.75 12.47
C CYS A 123 5.90 2.02 13.36
N ASP A 124 6.45 1.02 14.05
CA ASP A 124 7.63 1.18 14.91
C ASP A 124 8.92 1.31 14.07
N LYS A 125 9.87 2.10 14.59
CA LYS A 125 11.15 2.30 13.94
C LYS A 125 12.02 1.05 13.98
N PHE A 126 12.64 0.70 12.86
CA PHE A 126 13.61 -0.38 12.78
C PHE A 126 14.88 -0.05 13.55
N LYS A 127 15.35 -1.00 14.36
CA LYS A 127 16.63 -0.91 15.07
C LYS A 127 17.74 -1.48 14.19
N PRO A 128 18.77 -0.68 13.83
CA PRO A 128 19.92 -1.21 13.08
C PRO A 128 20.63 -2.30 13.89
N GLN A 129 21.05 -3.38 13.22
CA GLN A 129 21.89 -4.42 13.81
C GLN A 129 23.39 -4.21 13.49
N PHE A 130 23.72 -3.07 12.87
CA PHE A 130 25.09 -2.60 12.64
C PHE A 130 25.38 -1.38 13.51
N SER A 131 26.64 -1.18 13.87
CA SER A 131 27.02 -0.10 14.78
C SER A 131 27.16 1.25 14.06
N GLU A 132 26.83 2.34 14.76
CA GLU A 132 27.02 3.71 14.24
C GLU A 132 28.48 4.00 13.92
N SER A 133 29.41 3.54 14.77
CA SER A 133 30.86 3.76 14.57
C SER A 133 31.36 3.08 13.29
N TRP A 134 30.94 1.86 13.00
CA TRP A 134 31.23 1.16 11.78
C TRP A 134 30.64 1.89 10.56
N PHE A 135 29.39 2.30 10.67
CA PHE A 135 28.67 2.97 9.58
C PHE A 135 29.34 4.30 9.20
N ARG A 136 29.70 5.13 10.20
CA ARG A 136 30.45 6.39 9.99
C ARG A 136 31.82 6.14 9.35
N SER A 137 32.56 5.14 9.83
CA SER A 137 33.87 4.79 9.27
C SER A 137 33.76 4.30 7.83
N THR A 138 32.72 3.53 7.50
CA THR A 138 32.46 3.01 6.17
C THR A 138 32.08 4.14 5.20
N ILE A 139 31.27 5.10 5.62
CA ILE A 139 30.95 6.31 4.84
C ILE A 139 32.23 7.12 4.59
N ALA A 140 33.04 7.38 5.62
CA ALA A 140 34.26 8.16 5.48
C ALA A 140 35.27 7.52 4.50
N ARG A 141 35.45 6.20 4.59
CA ARG A 141 36.33 5.45 3.65
C ARG A 141 35.83 5.45 2.20
N SER A 142 34.54 5.59 2.00
CA SER A 142 33.88 5.56 0.68
C SER A 142 33.48 6.95 0.19
N ALA A 143 33.89 8.01 0.86
CA ALA A 143 33.37 9.36 0.68
C ALA A 143 33.44 9.85 -0.79
N ASP A 144 34.56 9.70 -1.45
CA ASP A 144 34.74 10.13 -2.86
C ASP A 144 33.77 9.39 -3.82
N LYS A 145 33.56 8.07 -3.59
CA LYS A 145 32.65 7.28 -4.41
C LYS A 145 31.19 7.62 -4.09
N LEU A 146 30.89 7.87 -2.82
CA LEU A 146 29.58 8.29 -2.37
C LEU A 146 29.20 9.66 -2.92
N ALA A 147 30.13 10.61 -2.98
CA ALA A 147 29.89 11.95 -3.52
C ALA A 147 29.24 11.88 -4.90
N SER A 148 29.80 11.11 -5.81
CA SER A 148 29.24 10.92 -7.15
C SER A 148 27.86 10.26 -7.16
N LYS A 149 27.63 9.22 -6.32
CA LYS A 149 26.35 8.50 -6.26
C LYS A 149 25.23 9.30 -5.58
N LEU A 150 25.60 10.17 -4.63
CA LEU A 150 24.67 11.02 -3.88
C LEU A 150 24.40 12.38 -4.56
N GLY A 151 25.21 12.75 -5.54
CA GLY A 151 25.13 14.06 -6.19
C GLY A 151 25.64 15.19 -5.31
N VAL A 152 26.65 14.91 -4.45
CA VAL A 152 27.37 15.89 -3.61
C VAL A 152 28.65 16.30 -4.30
N ALA A 153 29.11 17.54 -4.09
CA ALA A 153 30.23 18.08 -4.89
C ALA A 153 31.58 17.40 -4.59
N SER A 154 31.80 16.96 -3.34
CA SER A 154 33.07 16.32 -2.92
C SER A 154 32.89 15.30 -1.82
N GLY A 155 33.90 14.45 -1.57
CA GLY A 155 33.93 13.52 -0.46
C GLY A 155 33.88 14.22 0.90
N ASP A 156 34.46 15.42 1.03
CA ASP A 156 34.42 16.21 2.27
C ASP A 156 32.99 16.60 2.67
N GLU A 157 32.13 16.88 1.70
CA GLU A 157 30.72 17.25 1.94
C GLU A 157 29.84 16.06 2.29
N VAL A 158 30.26 14.81 2.01
CA VAL A 158 29.45 13.61 2.27
C VAL A 158 29.12 13.45 3.75
N MET A 159 30.10 13.69 4.63
CA MET A 159 29.86 13.56 6.08
C MET A 159 28.89 14.62 6.60
N GLU A 160 28.95 15.85 6.09
CA GLU A 160 27.99 16.91 6.40
C GLU A 160 26.59 16.55 5.89
N TRP A 161 26.47 16.05 4.66
CA TRP A 161 25.23 15.57 4.06
C TRP A 161 24.60 14.44 4.89
N CYS A 162 25.42 13.52 5.43
CA CYS A 162 24.99 12.39 6.26
C CYS A 162 24.68 12.78 7.73
N ALA A 163 25.25 13.86 8.24
CA ALA A 163 25.18 14.23 9.67
C ALA A 163 23.76 14.19 10.27
N PRO A 164 22.72 14.75 9.63
CA PRO A 164 21.36 14.70 10.16
C PRO A 164 20.72 13.31 10.15
N LEU A 165 21.29 12.36 9.39
CA LEU A 165 20.72 11.01 9.26
C LEU A 165 21.12 10.08 10.41
N PHE A 166 22.30 10.29 11.03
CA PHE A 166 22.78 9.41 12.08
C PHE A 166 21.84 9.32 13.30
N PRO A 167 21.43 10.46 13.91
CA PRO A 167 20.48 10.38 15.02
C PRO A 167 19.13 9.78 14.60
N VAL A 168 18.68 10.05 13.37
CA VAL A 168 17.43 9.46 12.86
C VAL A 168 17.52 7.95 12.72
N ILE A 169 18.69 7.41 12.34
CA ILE A 169 18.88 5.96 12.17
C ILE A 169 19.11 5.29 13.54
N PHE A 170 19.96 5.85 14.40
CA PHE A 170 20.52 5.16 15.56
C PHE A 170 19.87 5.52 16.90
N ASP A 171 19.35 6.74 17.09
CA ASP A 171 18.68 7.12 18.33
C ASP A 171 17.23 6.63 18.35
N PRO A 172 16.85 5.69 19.26
CA PRO A 172 15.51 5.15 19.32
C PRO A 172 14.43 6.17 19.69
N GLU A 173 14.81 7.28 20.34
CA GLU A 173 13.86 8.31 20.79
C GLU A 173 13.54 9.35 19.70
N ILE A 174 14.33 9.39 18.62
CA ILE A 174 14.11 10.30 17.50
C ILE A 174 13.21 9.62 16.47
N MET A 175 12.01 10.18 16.24
CA MET A 175 11.02 9.63 15.29
C MET A 175 10.70 8.14 15.57
N PRO A 176 10.26 7.77 16.79
CA PRO A 176 10.09 6.38 17.19
C PRO A 176 8.98 5.67 16.41
N LYS A 177 7.97 6.42 15.95
CA LYS A 177 6.83 5.88 15.20
C LYS A 177 6.57 6.65 13.91
N ARG A 178 6.17 5.93 12.87
CA ARG A 178 5.69 6.57 11.63
C ARG A 178 4.41 7.34 11.86
N VAL A 179 3.45 6.73 12.55
CA VAL A 179 2.13 7.29 12.86
C VAL A 179 1.83 7.07 14.35
N GLU A 180 1.65 8.15 15.09
CA GLU A 180 1.24 8.12 16.49
C GLU A 180 -0.27 8.36 16.58
N LYS A 181 -1.00 7.44 17.20
CA LYS A 181 -2.47 7.52 17.39
C LYS A 181 -2.89 7.41 18.87
N ALA A 182 -1.96 7.46 19.80
CA ALA A 182 -2.28 7.39 21.22
C ALA A 182 -3.07 8.62 21.69
N CYS A 183 -4.00 8.38 22.63
CA CYS A 183 -4.74 9.45 23.27
C CYS A 183 -3.86 10.24 24.23
N GLY A 184 -4.06 11.57 24.31
CA GLY A 184 -3.39 12.43 25.27
C GLY A 184 -1.98 12.90 24.86
N VAL A 185 -1.54 12.57 23.66
CA VAL A 185 -0.30 13.09 23.07
C VAL A 185 -0.63 13.94 21.84
N ASP A 186 0.27 14.86 21.47
CA ASP A 186 0.19 15.56 20.19
C ASP A 186 0.58 14.59 19.08
N GLN A 187 -0.41 14.06 18.37
CA GLN A 187 -0.24 13.03 17.35
C GLN A 187 0.57 13.53 16.16
N VAL A 188 0.51 14.82 15.83
CA VAL A 188 1.29 15.43 14.75
C VAL A 188 2.78 15.46 15.10
N LYS A 189 3.12 15.89 16.32
CA LYS A 189 4.51 15.93 16.79
C LYS A 189 5.08 14.54 17.07
N GLY A 190 4.23 13.60 17.49
CA GLY A 190 4.61 12.22 17.77
C GLY A 190 4.85 11.37 16.50
N SER A 191 4.41 11.83 15.33
CA SER A 191 4.51 11.10 14.07
C SER A 191 5.70 11.53 13.23
N ALA A 192 6.40 10.56 12.65
CA ALA A 192 7.51 10.78 11.72
C ALA A 192 7.08 11.03 10.27
N CYS A 193 5.82 10.74 9.92
CA CYS A 193 5.29 10.99 8.58
C CYS A 193 5.41 12.46 8.17
N ASN A 194 5.66 12.71 6.89
CA ASN A 194 6.06 14.03 6.37
C ASN A 194 4.86 14.85 5.84
N TYR A 195 3.73 14.81 6.55
CA TYR A 195 2.50 15.50 6.17
C TYR A 195 2.37 16.90 6.77
N TYR A 196 3.08 17.15 7.90
CA TYR A 196 3.00 18.37 8.65
C TYR A 196 4.39 18.91 8.99
N GLU A 197 4.56 20.22 9.00
CA GLU A 197 5.83 20.83 9.35
C GLU A 197 5.63 22.08 10.23
N GLY A 198 6.25 22.09 11.41
CA GLY A 198 6.19 23.21 12.34
C GLY A 198 4.84 23.42 13.02
N LEU A 199 3.95 22.43 13.00
CA LEU A 199 2.57 22.50 13.48
C LEU A 199 2.34 21.59 14.68
N THR A 200 1.33 21.95 15.48
CA THR A 200 0.70 21.09 16.48
C THR A 200 -0.57 20.47 15.95
N GLN A 201 -1.04 19.39 16.59
CA GLN A 201 -2.32 18.77 16.28
C GLN A 201 -3.46 19.80 16.29
N GLN A 202 -3.53 20.64 17.34
CA GLN A 202 -4.58 21.64 17.48
C GLN A 202 -4.60 22.67 16.33
N GLU A 203 -3.42 23.10 15.86
CA GLU A 203 -3.33 24.02 14.72
C GLU A 203 -3.82 23.38 13.42
N VAL A 204 -3.52 22.10 13.19
CA VAL A 204 -3.97 21.36 12.01
C VAL A 204 -5.49 21.19 12.05
N GLU A 205 -6.03 20.74 13.17
CA GLU A 205 -7.47 20.54 13.34
C GLU A 205 -8.24 21.86 13.15
N ALA A 206 -7.76 22.96 13.73
CA ALA A 206 -8.36 24.29 13.56
C ALA A 206 -8.32 24.77 12.10
N TYR A 207 -7.22 24.51 11.40
CA TYR A 207 -7.06 24.91 10.00
C TYR A 207 -8.08 24.21 9.09
N TYR A 208 -8.25 22.87 9.22
CA TYR A 208 -9.22 22.14 8.40
C TYR A 208 -10.67 22.34 8.85
N ALA A 209 -10.92 22.54 10.14
CA ALA A 209 -12.24 22.89 10.63
C ALA A 209 -12.73 24.24 10.03
N ALA A 210 -11.85 25.22 9.86
CA ALA A 210 -12.18 26.51 9.25
C ALA A 210 -12.50 26.41 7.73
N LYS A 211 -12.06 25.35 7.05
CA LYS A 211 -12.37 25.09 5.63
C LYS A 211 -13.68 24.34 5.44
N ASN A 212 -14.15 23.64 6.46
CA ASN A 212 -15.34 22.83 6.38
C ASN A 212 -16.60 23.70 6.38
N ASP A 213 -17.42 23.56 5.34
CA ASP A 213 -18.73 24.17 5.24
C ASP A 213 -19.81 23.09 5.48
N PRO A 214 -20.45 23.06 6.65
CA PRO A 214 -21.47 22.05 6.96
C PRO A 214 -22.72 22.12 6.05
N SER A 215 -22.91 23.20 5.32
CA SER A 215 -24.01 23.35 4.36
C SER A 215 -23.71 22.78 2.98
N ASN A 216 -22.46 22.46 2.70
CA ASN A 216 -22.04 21.86 1.43
C ASN A 216 -22.36 20.36 1.40
N PRO A 217 -23.29 19.88 0.54
CA PRO A 217 -23.61 18.46 0.46
C PRO A 217 -22.53 17.61 -0.24
N CYS A 218 -21.53 18.26 -0.87
CA CYS A 218 -20.45 17.61 -1.61
C CYS A 218 -19.10 18.23 -1.21
N PRO A 219 -18.68 18.09 0.06
CA PRO A 219 -17.44 18.71 0.54
C PRO A 219 -16.23 18.03 -0.09
N PRO A 220 -15.26 18.80 -0.64
CA PRO A 220 -13.98 18.22 -1.05
C PRO A 220 -13.23 17.63 0.15
N SER A 221 -12.46 16.58 -0.08
CA SER A 221 -11.58 15.98 0.93
C SER A 221 -10.36 16.89 1.19
N TYR A 222 -10.59 18.00 1.92
CA TYR A 222 -9.56 19.01 2.17
C TYR A 222 -8.30 18.41 2.81
N GLY A 223 -7.14 18.74 2.26
CA GLY A 223 -5.85 18.27 2.73
C GLY A 223 -5.34 16.99 2.07
N LEU A 224 -6.18 16.27 1.33
CA LEU A 224 -5.89 14.95 0.78
C LEU A 224 -4.55 14.88 0.03
N ASN A 225 -4.24 15.90 -0.79
CA ASN A 225 -3.08 15.96 -1.67
C ASN A 225 -2.14 17.14 -1.36
N SER A 226 -1.89 17.40 -0.09
CA SER A 226 -1.01 18.50 0.31
C SER A 226 -0.25 18.20 1.60
N LYS A 227 0.93 18.81 1.75
CA LYS A 227 1.62 18.97 3.02
C LYS A 227 1.23 20.30 3.65
N LEU A 228 0.95 20.32 4.95
CA LEU A 228 0.65 21.55 5.68
C LEU A 228 1.89 22.04 6.41
N VAL A 229 2.27 23.30 6.20
CA VAL A 229 3.53 23.87 6.70
C VAL A 229 3.27 25.17 7.40
N LYS A 230 3.94 25.40 8.54
CA LYS A 230 4.01 26.70 9.18
C LYS A 230 5.23 27.44 8.68
N THR A 231 5.00 28.55 8.03
CA THR A 231 6.07 29.41 7.47
C THR A 231 6.88 30.11 8.56
N ALA A 232 8.01 30.68 8.19
CA ALA A 232 8.83 31.49 9.12
C ALA A 232 8.08 32.74 9.62
N SER A 233 7.09 33.27 8.89
CA SER A 233 6.21 34.35 9.33
C SER A 233 5.13 33.90 10.32
N GLY A 234 4.94 32.58 10.48
CA GLY A 234 3.90 32.00 11.34
C GLY A 234 2.60 31.66 10.62
N ASP A 235 2.50 31.97 9.34
CA ASP A 235 1.34 31.61 8.51
C ASP A 235 1.30 30.11 8.22
N ILE A 236 0.09 29.57 8.01
CA ILE A 236 -0.10 28.14 7.69
C ILE A 236 -0.48 28.02 6.22
N GLU A 237 0.30 27.26 5.48
CA GLU A 237 0.17 27.09 4.02
C GLU A 237 0.10 25.61 3.61
N GLU A 238 -0.68 25.32 2.57
CA GLU A 238 -0.69 24.00 1.91
C GLU A 238 0.28 23.97 0.73
N GLN A 239 1.25 23.06 0.81
CA GLN A 239 2.11 22.68 -0.33
C GLN A 239 1.42 21.57 -1.10
N VAL A 240 0.68 21.94 -2.14
CA VAL A 240 -0.11 20.99 -2.93
C VAL A 240 0.79 20.08 -3.77
N TRP A 241 0.48 18.80 -3.78
CA TRP A 241 1.17 17.78 -4.55
C TRP A 241 0.61 17.74 -5.96
N LYS A 242 1.30 18.37 -6.87
CA LYS A 242 0.88 18.54 -8.27
C LYS A 242 2.07 18.80 -9.18
N GLN A 243 1.85 18.82 -10.48
CA GLN A 243 2.82 19.24 -11.47
C GLN A 243 3.34 20.66 -11.16
N GLY A 244 4.65 20.83 -11.16
CA GLY A 244 5.29 22.11 -10.80
C GLY A 244 5.23 22.48 -9.31
N GLY A 245 4.62 21.64 -8.45
CA GLY A 245 4.58 21.77 -7.00
C GLY A 245 5.48 20.74 -6.32
N MET A 246 5.18 20.46 -5.04
CA MET A 246 5.83 19.37 -4.32
C MET A 246 5.58 18.05 -5.06
N TYR A 247 6.62 17.20 -5.17
CA TYR A 247 6.66 15.97 -5.99
C TYR A 247 6.50 16.18 -7.51
N GLY A 248 6.65 17.41 -8.02
CA GLY A 248 6.42 17.77 -9.42
C GLY A 248 7.14 16.86 -10.42
N GLU A 249 8.43 16.54 -10.20
CA GLU A 249 9.19 15.67 -11.10
C GLU A 249 8.64 14.23 -11.17
N ALA A 250 8.20 13.67 -10.06
CA ALA A 250 7.60 12.34 -10.03
C ALA A 250 6.23 12.36 -10.73
N ILE A 251 5.43 13.40 -10.44
CA ILE A 251 4.12 13.63 -11.05
C ILE A 251 4.24 13.84 -12.56
N ASP A 252 5.26 14.56 -13.05
CA ASP A 252 5.51 14.72 -14.49
C ASP A 252 5.71 13.37 -15.19
N ARG A 253 6.46 12.46 -14.54
CA ARG A 253 6.67 11.10 -15.06
C ARG A 253 5.38 10.27 -15.02
N ILE A 254 4.58 10.40 -13.95
CA ILE A 254 3.27 9.76 -13.86
C ILE A 254 2.36 10.23 -14.99
N VAL A 255 2.23 11.55 -15.19
CA VAL A 255 1.42 12.16 -16.25
C VAL A 255 1.89 11.72 -17.64
N TYR A 256 3.21 11.65 -17.86
CA TYR A 256 3.76 11.13 -19.12
C TYR A 256 3.26 9.71 -19.41
N TRP A 257 3.36 8.80 -18.44
CA TRP A 257 2.94 7.40 -18.64
C TRP A 257 1.42 7.23 -18.72
N LEU A 258 0.65 8.00 -17.96
CA LEU A 258 -0.81 8.04 -18.09
C LEU A 258 -1.24 8.55 -19.48
N THR A 259 -0.56 9.56 -20.03
CA THR A 259 -0.80 10.04 -21.40
C THR A 259 -0.48 8.96 -22.45
N LYS A 260 0.54 8.12 -22.20
CA LYS A 260 0.81 6.95 -23.04
C LYS A 260 -0.26 5.87 -22.89
N ALA A 261 -0.69 5.59 -21.66
CA ALA A 261 -1.73 4.61 -21.36
C ALA A 261 -3.04 4.94 -22.08
N MET A 262 -3.42 6.22 -22.14
CA MET A 262 -4.64 6.68 -22.83
C MET A 262 -4.72 6.23 -24.30
N GLN A 263 -3.58 6.04 -24.98
CA GLN A 263 -3.53 5.58 -26.36
C GLN A 263 -3.95 4.10 -26.53
N PHE A 264 -3.86 3.34 -25.44
CA PHE A 264 -4.17 1.91 -25.40
C PHE A 264 -5.44 1.60 -24.60
N ALA A 265 -6.13 2.62 -24.10
CA ALA A 265 -7.39 2.46 -23.38
C ALA A 265 -8.41 1.68 -24.22
N GLU A 266 -9.17 0.82 -23.58
CA GLU A 266 -10.06 -0.13 -24.23
C GLU A 266 -11.33 0.54 -24.77
N ASN A 267 -11.70 1.70 -24.22
CA ASN A 267 -12.89 2.44 -24.60
C ASN A 267 -12.75 3.95 -24.27
N GLU A 268 -13.70 4.76 -24.77
CA GLU A 268 -13.72 6.20 -24.60
C GLU A 268 -13.89 6.61 -23.12
N LYS A 269 -14.60 5.80 -22.31
CA LYS A 269 -14.80 6.10 -20.88
C LYS A 269 -13.47 5.98 -20.10
N GLN A 270 -12.64 5.00 -20.40
CA GLN A 270 -11.30 4.90 -19.82
C GLN A 270 -10.41 6.07 -20.23
N GLN A 271 -10.53 6.55 -21.48
CA GLN A 271 -9.80 7.75 -21.93
C GLN A 271 -10.23 8.98 -21.14
N GLU A 272 -11.53 9.16 -20.91
CA GLU A 272 -12.08 10.25 -20.10
C GLU A 272 -11.56 10.18 -18.65
N VAL A 273 -11.61 9.02 -18.03
CA VAL A 273 -11.11 8.78 -16.67
C VAL A 273 -9.62 9.14 -16.54
N ILE A 274 -8.78 8.66 -17.48
CA ILE A 274 -7.35 9.02 -17.49
C ILE A 274 -7.16 10.52 -17.70
N GLY A 275 -7.95 11.14 -18.57
CA GLY A 275 -7.90 12.57 -18.84
C GLY A 275 -8.20 13.43 -17.60
N LEU A 276 -9.19 13.04 -16.80
CA LEU A 276 -9.52 13.68 -15.53
C LEU A 276 -8.42 13.50 -14.50
N LEU A 277 -7.84 12.30 -14.39
CA LEU A 277 -6.73 12.04 -13.50
C LEU A 277 -5.48 12.87 -13.87
N ILE A 278 -5.16 12.97 -15.15
CA ILE A 278 -4.08 13.85 -15.64
C ILE A 278 -4.36 15.31 -15.28
N SER A 279 -5.60 15.77 -15.44
CA SER A 279 -6.02 17.13 -15.08
C SER A 279 -5.85 17.38 -13.57
N TYR A 280 -6.24 16.41 -12.74
CA TYR A 280 -6.02 16.45 -11.29
C TYR A 280 -4.53 16.57 -10.93
N TYR A 281 -3.67 15.74 -11.50
CA TYR A 281 -2.23 15.83 -11.26
C TYR A 281 -1.61 17.16 -11.71
N ARG A 282 -2.15 17.77 -12.75
CA ARG A 282 -1.68 19.07 -13.24
C ARG A 282 -2.10 20.23 -12.33
N THR A 283 -3.32 20.20 -11.84
CA THR A 283 -3.92 21.34 -11.11
C THR A 283 -3.84 21.17 -9.60
N GLY A 284 -3.90 19.93 -9.10
CA GLY A 284 -4.08 19.61 -7.68
C GLY A 284 -5.49 19.89 -7.17
N ASP A 285 -6.46 20.11 -8.09
CA ASP A 285 -7.84 20.48 -7.72
C ASP A 285 -8.64 19.24 -7.26
N LEU A 286 -9.11 19.27 -6.02
CA LEU A 286 -9.86 18.16 -5.40
C LEU A 286 -11.23 17.93 -6.05
N LYS A 287 -11.86 18.97 -6.62
CA LYS A 287 -13.12 18.77 -7.35
C LYS A 287 -12.92 18.01 -8.66
N THR A 288 -11.77 18.21 -9.29
CA THR A 288 -11.37 17.40 -10.45
C THR A 288 -11.13 15.95 -10.04
N PHE A 289 -10.58 15.71 -8.84
CA PHE A 289 -10.42 14.37 -8.29
C PHE A 289 -11.76 13.68 -7.98
N ASP A 290 -12.73 14.45 -7.42
CA ASP A 290 -14.10 13.96 -7.22
C ASP A 290 -14.74 13.57 -8.57
N SER A 291 -14.58 14.41 -9.61
CA SER A 291 -15.07 14.11 -10.95
C SER A 291 -14.42 12.86 -11.55
N TYR A 292 -13.10 12.70 -11.38
CA TYR A 292 -12.39 11.48 -11.75
C TYR A 292 -13.00 10.25 -11.06
N SER A 293 -13.20 10.33 -9.75
CA SER A 293 -13.76 9.22 -8.96
C SER A 293 -15.16 8.83 -9.42
N ILE A 294 -16.02 9.79 -9.71
CA ILE A 294 -17.39 9.57 -10.21
C ILE A 294 -17.36 8.92 -11.60
N GLU A 295 -16.50 9.39 -12.53
CA GLU A 295 -16.43 8.81 -13.86
C GLU A 295 -15.75 7.44 -13.87
N TRP A 296 -14.77 7.20 -12.97
CA TRP A 296 -14.18 5.89 -12.74
C TRP A 296 -15.21 4.87 -12.26
N LEU A 297 -16.13 5.26 -11.36
CA LEU A 297 -17.24 4.40 -10.91
C LEU A 297 -18.15 3.94 -12.05
N LYS A 298 -18.29 4.72 -13.11
CA LYS A 298 -19.15 4.38 -14.26
C LYS A 298 -18.47 3.47 -15.29
N GLU A 299 -17.16 3.31 -15.19
CA GLU A 299 -16.40 2.45 -16.09
C GLU A 299 -16.44 1.01 -15.61
N HIS A 300 -17.15 0.13 -16.32
CA HIS A 300 -17.30 -1.30 -16.06
C HIS A 300 -17.01 -2.17 -17.28
N ALA A 301 -16.88 -1.56 -18.46
CA ALA A 301 -16.80 -2.28 -19.73
C ALA A 301 -15.40 -2.85 -19.99
N GLY A 302 -14.35 -2.14 -19.59
CA GLY A 302 -12.97 -2.58 -19.78
C GLY A 302 -12.62 -3.80 -18.95
N ASP A 303 -11.69 -4.60 -19.45
CA ASP A 303 -11.08 -5.69 -18.69
C ASP A 303 -9.95 -5.20 -17.79
N ILE A 304 -9.25 -4.11 -18.16
CA ILE A 304 -8.18 -3.48 -17.40
C ILE A 304 -8.74 -2.35 -16.55
N ASP A 305 -8.37 -2.31 -15.27
CA ASP A 305 -8.69 -1.20 -14.37
C ASP A 305 -7.44 -0.76 -13.59
N PHE A 306 -7.50 0.42 -12.99
CA PHE A 306 -6.39 0.94 -12.23
C PHE A 306 -6.82 1.94 -11.15
N ILE A 307 -6.03 2.02 -10.11
CA ILE A 307 -6.05 3.05 -9.08
C ILE A 307 -4.69 3.77 -9.17
N ASN A 308 -4.68 5.09 -9.10
CA ASN A 308 -3.45 5.87 -9.11
C ASN A 308 -3.72 7.26 -8.54
N GLY A 309 -3.14 7.57 -7.39
CA GLY A 309 -3.40 8.85 -6.75
C GLY A 309 -3.03 8.92 -5.28
N PHE A 310 -3.50 9.97 -4.64
CA PHE A 310 -3.45 10.15 -3.19
C PHE A 310 -4.80 9.67 -2.64
N ILE A 311 -4.85 8.47 -2.06
CA ILE A 311 -6.10 7.72 -1.83
C ILE A 311 -6.34 7.45 -0.35
N GLU A 312 -5.44 6.69 0.32
CA GLU A 312 -5.67 6.19 1.67
C GLU A 312 -5.09 7.13 2.74
N VAL A 313 -5.88 7.39 3.77
CA VAL A 313 -5.52 8.34 4.84
C VAL A 313 -5.00 7.69 6.11
N TYR A 314 -4.85 6.37 6.14
CA TYR A 314 -4.36 5.62 7.32
C TYR A 314 -2.95 6.02 7.76
N GLY A 315 -2.13 6.50 6.82
CA GLY A 315 -0.77 6.99 7.06
C GLY A 315 -0.69 8.35 7.76
N ASP A 316 -1.81 9.06 7.88
CA ASP A 316 -1.92 10.32 8.60
C ASP A 316 -2.53 10.10 9.99
N PRO A 317 -1.92 10.59 11.09
CA PRO A 317 -2.50 10.47 12.42
C PRO A 317 -3.87 11.11 12.56
N LEU A 318 -4.17 12.15 11.78
CA LEU A 318 -5.44 12.90 11.82
C LEU A 318 -6.40 12.56 10.68
N GLY A 319 -5.99 11.78 9.70
CA GLY A 319 -6.84 11.33 8.59
C GLY A 319 -7.16 12.38 7.53
N PHE A 320 -6.40 13.49 7.42
CA PHE A 320 -6.58 14.50 6.36
C PHE A 320 -5.73 14.23 5.11
N LYS A 321 -4.55 13.61 5.28
CA LYS A 321 -3.55 13.46 4.24
C LYS A 321 -3.56 12.06 3.69
N ALA A 322 -3.59 11.94 2.37
CA ALA A 322 -3.54 10.63 1.74
C ALA A 322 -2.12 10.24 1.32
N SER A 323 -1.78 8.99 1.53
CA SER A 323 -0.62 8.37 0.90
C SER A 323 -0.85 8.16 -0.59
N TRP A 324 0.25 8.22 -1.35
CA TRP A 324 0.22 7.92 -2.77
C TRP A 324 0.25 6.41 -2.99
N GLU A 325 -0.63 5.94 -3.87
CA GLU A 325 -0.71 4.54 -4.26
C GLU A 325 -1.03 4.36 -5.74
N GLY A 326 -0.74 3.17 -6.24
CA GLY A 326 -1.11 2.78 -7.58
C GLY A 326 -1.25 1.27 -7.70
N ILE A 327 -2.38 0.84 -8.27
CA ILE A 327 -2.70 -0.54 -8.55
C ILE A 327 -3.10 -0.64 -10.01
N VAL A 328 -2.62 -1.68 -10.69
CA VAL A 328 -3.09 -2.04 -12.03
C VAL A 328 -3.65 -3.44 -11.97
N THR A 329 -4.87 -3.61 -12.41
CA THR A 329 -5.58 -4.89 -12.38
C THR A 329 -6.17 -5.24 -13.74
N TYR A 330 -6.52 -6.50 -13.90
CA TYR A 330 -7.39 -6.97 -14.98
C TYR A 330 -8.35 -8.02 -14.44
N LYS A 331 -9.52 -8.14 -15.08
CA LYS A 331 -10.57 -9.08 -14.65
C LYS A 331 -10.09 -10.52 -14.69
N ASP A 332 -10.30 -11.26 -13.61
CA ASP A 332 -10.22 -12.72 -13.60
C ASP A 332 -11.52 -13.28 -14.21
N LYS A 333 -11.45 -13.71 -15.47
CA LYS A 333 -12.64 -14.12 -16.21
C LYS A 333 -13.30 -15.37 -15.62
N GLU A 334 -12.49 -16.33 -15.15
CA GLU A 334 -12.98 -17.58 -14.59
C GLU A 334 -13.67 -17.34 -13.24
N ALA A 335 -13.02 -16.59 -12.34
CA ALA A 335 -13.60 -16.21 -11.07
C ALA A 335 -14.86 -15.35 -11.25
N ASN A 336 -14.85 -14.37 -12.16
CA ASN A 336 -16.02 -13.53 -12.40
C ASN A 336 -17.20 -14.31 -13.02
N GLU A 337 -16.98 -15.35 -13.83
CA GLU A 337 -18.06 -16.23 -14.29
C GLU A 337 -18.69 -17.00 -13.13
N ARG A 338 -17.90 -17.48 -12.16
CA ARG A 338 -18.37 -18.13 -10.93
C ARG A 338 -19.20 -17.16 -10.10
N THR A 339 -18.65 -16.01 -9.77
CA THR A 339 -19.30 -14.96 -8.99
C THR A 339 -20.59 -14.48 -9.65
N HIS A 340 -20.60 -14.30 -10.96
CA HIS A 340 -21.81 -13.93 -11.72
C HIS A 340 -22.93 -14.98 -11.60
N LYS A 341 -22.63 -16.26 -11.58
CA LYS A 341 -23.61 -17.32 -11.36
C LYS A 341 -24.24 -17.21 -9.97
N ILE A 342 -23.44 -16.92 -8.94
CA ILE A 342 -23.92 -16.71 -7.57
C ILE A 342 -24.81 -15.47 -7.52
N CYS A 343 -24.31 -14.32 -7.97
CA CYS A 343 -25.04 -13.05 -7.93
C CYS A 343 -26.36 -13.07 -8.72
N SER A 344 -26.37 -13.73 -9.89
CA SER A 344 -27.61 -13.84 -10.69
C SER A 344 -28.69 -14.71 -10.05
N ASN A 345 -28.35 -15.52 -9.07
CA ASN A 345 -29.28 -16.32 -8.27
C ASN A 345 -29.48 -15.75 -6.85
N ALA A 346 -29.04 -14.54 -6.56
CA ALA A 346 -29.06 -13.95 -5.21
C ALA A 346 -30.47 -13.96 -4.59
N GLN A 347 -31.54 -13.72 -5.37
CA GLN A 347 -32.91 -13.79 -4.87
C GLN A 347 -33.30 -15.19 -4.42
N TRP A 348 -32.85 -16.25 -5.13
CA TRP A 348 -33.12 -17.63 -4.72
C TRP A 348 -32.49 -17.93 -3.36
N PHE A 349 -31.25 -17.51 -3.15
CA PHE A 349 -30.54 -17.68 -1.87
C PHE A 349 -31.24 -16.89 -0.73
N GLU A 350 -31.65 -15.65 -0.97
CA GLU A 350 -32.40 -14.85 0.00
C GLU A 350 -33.70 -15.55 0.42
N ASP A 351 -34.47 -16.03 -0.55
CA ASP A 351 -35.76 -16.66 -0.29
C ASP A 351 -35.63 -17.98 0.50
N HIS A 352 -34.55 -18.74 0.26
CA HIS A 352 -34.27 -20.03 0.90
C HIS A 352 -33.40 -19.96 2.15
N SER A 353 -32.93 -18.75 2.53
CA SER A 353 -32.15 -18.57 3.75
C SER A 353 -32.95 -18.93 5.02
N PRO A 354 -32.25 -19.37 6.11
CA PRO A 354 -32.94 -19.71 7.36
C PRO A 354 -33.40 -18.46 8.13
N VAL A 355 -33.18 -17.26 7.59
CA VAL A 355 -33.51 -15.99 8.21
C VAL A 355 -35.04 -15.80 8.29
N ASP A 356 -35.51 -15.22 9.40
CA ASP A 356 -36.93 -14.88 9.59
C ASP A 356 -37.41 -13.99 8.42
N PRO A 357 -38.60 -14.30 7.83
CA PRO A 357 -39.14 -13.57 6.67
C PRO A 357 -39.20 -12.05 6.81
N ARG A 358 -39.30 -11.52 8.03
CA ARG A 358 -39.30 -10.07 8.30
C ARG A 358 -38.02 -9.39 7.92
N PHE A 359 -36.89 -10.12 7.94
CA PHE A 359 -35.56 -9.62 7.63
C PHE A 359 -35.13 -9.95 6.21
N LYS A 360 -35.93 -10.68 5.43
CA LYS A 360 -35.60 -10.98 4.02
C LYS A 360 -35.92 -9.81 3.11
N LYS A 361 -35.03 -9.51 2.17
CA LYS A 361 -35.30 -8.56 1.09
C LYS A 361 -36.35 -9.14 0.14
N LYS A 362 -37.36 -8.34 -0.21
CA LYS A 362 -38.35 -8.70 -1.23
C LYS A 362 -37.73 -8.76 -2.62
N GLU A 363 -36.67 -7.97 -2.84
CA GLU A 363 -35.93 -7.88 -4.09
C GLU A 363 -34.48 -7.61 -3.77
N VAL A 364 -33.61 -8.54 -4.13
CA VAL A 364 -32.15 -8.40 -4.01
C VAL A 364 -31.65 -7.69 -5.26
N ARG A 365 -31.02 -6.53 -5.11
CA ARG A 365 -30.51 -5.71 -6.21
C ARG A 365 -29.04 -5.40 -6.04
N GLY A 366 -28.32 -5.33 -7.16
CA GLY A 366 -27.03 -4.66 -7.24
C GLY A 366 -25.88 -5.37 -6.56
N VAL A 367 -25.99 -6.69 -6.37
CA VAL A 367 -24.85 -7.46 -5.85
C VAL A 367 -23.91 -7.78 -7.00
N THR A 368 -22.75 -7.15 -6.99
CA THR A 368 -21.65 -7.47 -7.92
C THR A 368 -20.36 -7.52 -7.12
N ALA A 369 -19.70 -8.66 -7.13
CA ALA A 369 -18.32 -8.76 -6.72
C ALA A 369 -17.45 -8.91 -7.98
N ASN A 370 -16.34 -8.17 -8.02
CA ASN A 370 -15.39 -8.24 -9.11
C ASN A 370 -14.10 -8.84 -8.60
N VAL A 371 -13.78 -10.04 -9.07
CA VAL A 371 -12.48 -10.65 -8.82
C VAL A 371 -11.49 -10.18 -9.89
N VAL A 372 -10.36 -9.68 -9.45
CA VAL A 372 -9.32 -9.14 -10.31
C VAL A 372 -7.97 -9.79 -10.03
N VAL A 373 -7.09 -9.73 -11.02
CA VAL A 373 -5.68 -10.09 -10.92
C VAL A 373 -4.87 -8.80 -10.83
N ALA A 374 -4.15 -8.60 -9.73
CA ALA A 374 -3.20 -7.49 -9.63
C ALA A 374 -2.00 -7.76 -10.54
N ALA A 375 -1.78 -6.86 -11.50
CA ALA A 375 -0.63 -6.88 -12.39
C ALA A 375 0.53 -6.04 -11.86
N MET A 376 0.24 -4.98 -11.10
CA MET A 376 1.22 -4.10 -10.49
C MET A 376 0.67 -3.47 -9.22
N LEU A 377 1.50 -3.41 -8.20
CA LEU A 377 1.27 -2.75 -6.93
C LEU A 377 2.37 -1.71 -6.69
N GLY A 378 2.03 -0.57 -6.15
CA GLY A 378 3.00 0.48 -5.86
C GLY A 378 2.52 1.49 -4.83
N GLY A 379 3.46 2.24 -4.27
CA GLY A 379 3.19 3.20 -3.22
C GLY A 379 2.75 2.53 -1.92
N ASP A 380 1.65 2.96 -1.35
CA ASP A 380 1.13 2.43 -0.07
C ASP A 380 0.63 0.99 -0.20
N GLU A 381 0.18 0.59 -1.38
CA GLU A 381 -0.21 -0.80 -1.69
C GLU A 381 0.95 -1.79 -1.79
N TYR A 382 2.16 -1.30 -1.76
CA TYR A 382 3.36 -2.10 -1.63
C TYR A 382 4.07 -1.72 -0.33
N PRO A 383 4.34 -2.63 0.56
CA PRO A 383 4.41 -4.11 0.46
C PRO A 383 3.22 -4.83 1.08
N SER A 384 2.27 -4.12 1.64
CA SER A 384 1.17 -4.71 2.43
C SER A 384 -0.16 -4.35 1.77
N THR A 385 -0.49 -5.05 0.69
CA THR A 385 -1.70 -4.81 -0.08
C THR A 385 -2.92 -5.40 0.59
N ALA A 386 -4.02 -4.66 0.59
CA ALA A 386 -5.33 -5.19 0.92
C ALA A 386 -5.75 -6.27 -0.10
N ILE A 387 -6.38 -7.33 0.36
CA ILE A 387 -6.96 -8.38 -0.51
C ILE A 387 -8.30 -7.97 -1.10
N GLY A 388 -8.96 -6.98 -0.48
CA GLY A 388 -10.21 -6.37 -0.95
C GLY A 388 -10.11 -4.84 -0.88
N ILE A 389 -10.68 -4.15 -1.87
CA ILE A 389 -10.66 -2.70 -1.98
C ILE A 389 -12.07 -2.21 -2.29
N ASN A 390 -12.51 -1.15 -1.62
CA ASN A 390 -13.79 -0.50 -1.84
C ASN A 390 -13.60 1.03 -1.94
N LEU A 391 -13.67 1.57 -3.13
CA LEU A 391 -13.40 2.97 -3.44
C LEU A 391 -14.57 3.63 -4.22
N PRO A 392 -14.68 4.96 -4.20
CA PRO A 392 -13.84 5.97 -3.52
C PRO A 392 -14.14 6.10 -2.03
N ASN A 393 -13.22 6.75 -1.28
CA ASN A 393 -13.36 6.97 0.16
C ASN A 393 -14.28 8.15 0.53
N ALA A 394 -14.59 9.06 -0.41
CA ALA A 394 -15.45 10.20 -0.15
C ALA A 394 -16.92 9.77 0.11
N ASP A 395 -17.41 9.97 1.34
CA ASP A 395 -18.72 9.53 1.80
C ASP A 395 -19.88 10.02 0.93
N TRP A 396 -19.83 11.29 0.51
CA TRP A 396 -20.89 11.85 -0.34
C TRP A 396 -20.90 11.22 -1.74
N ILE A 397 -19.73 10.85 -2.30
CA ILE A 397 -19.67 10.15 -3.59
C ILE A 397 -20.26 8.74 -3.42
N ARG A 398 -19.87 8.03 -2.35
CA ARG A 398 -20.44 6.70 -2.04
C ARG A 398 -21.95 6.75 -1.88
N ALA A 399 -22.46 7.75 -1.18
CA ALA A 399 -23.91 7.91 -0.94
C ALA A 399 -24.69 8.22 -2.22
N GLN A 400 -24.14 9.02 -3.16
CA GLN A 400 -24.84 9.50 -4.33
C GLN A 400 -24.55 8.69 -5.61
N HIS A 401 -23.35 8.10 -5.72
CA HIS A 401 -22.85 7.44 -6.92
C HIS A 401 -22.46 5.97 -6.69
N GLY A 402 -22.44 5.50 -5.44
CA GLY A 402 -22.03 4.15 -5.08
C GLY A 402 -20.53 4.00 -4.89
N SER A 403 -20.07 2.75 -4.87
CA SER A 403 -18.67 2.37 -4.75
C SER A 403 -18.36 1.17 -5.65
N LYS A 404 -17.09 0.99 -5.97
CA LYS A 404 -16.59 -0.17 -6.70
C LYS A 404 -15.80 -1.03 -5.72
N SER A 405 -16.28 -2.27 -5.50
CA SER A 405 -15.59 -3.28 -4.69
C SER A 405 -14.89 -4.27 -5.59
N ILE A 406 -13.66 -4.61 -5.26
CA ILE A 406 -12.86 -5.62 -5.94
C ILE A 406 -12.19 -6.55 -4.93
N THR A 407 -12.06 -7.83 -5.28
CA THR A 407 -11.24 -8.81 -4.57
C THR A 407 -10.04 -9.15 -5.43
N ILE A 408 -8.84 -9.15 -4.84
CA ILE A 408 -7.59 -9.40 -5.56
C ILE A 408 -7.21 -10.88 -5.42
N GLY A 409 -7.75 -11.70 -6.32
CA GLY A 409 -7.70 -13.17 -6.22
C GLY A 409 -6.29 -13.77 -6.26
N ASN A 410 -5.38 -13.22 -7.06
CA ASN A 410 -4.02 -13.74 -7.13
C ASN A 410 -3.16 -13.44 -5.90
N LEU A 411 -3.51 -12.46 -5.09
CA LEU A 411 -2.86 -12.22 -3.79
C LEU A 411 -3.36 -13.22 -2.77
N THR A 412 -4.67 -13.45 -2.69
CA THR A 412 -5.26 -14.47 -1.83
C THR A 412 -4.67 -15.85 -2.17
N GLU A 413 -4.59 -16.20 -3.46
CA GLU A 413 -3.92 -17.43 -3.91
C GLU A 413 -2.47 -17.51 -3.42
N ALA A 414 -1.71 -16.41 -3.52
CA ALA A 414 -0.31 -16.40 -3.09
C ALA A 414 -0.15 -16.64 -1.59
N TYR A 415 -1.02 -16.07 -0.75
CA TYR A 415 -1.03 -16.31 0.69
C TYR A 415 -1.34 -17.78 1.01
N SER A 416 -2.41 -18.32 0.46
CA SER A 416 -2.81 -19.72 0.69
C SER A 416 -1.72 -20.71 0.25
N ARG A 417 -1.14 -20.50 -0.95
CA ARG A 417 -0.08 -21.37 -1.46
C ARG A 417 1.24 -21.24 -0.70
N ALA A 418 1.56 -20.07 -0.16
CA ALA A 418 2.76 -19.88 0.65
C ALA A 418 2.63 -20.52 2.05
N ALA A 419 1.41 -20.71 2.52
CA ALA A 419 1.12 -21.39 3.79
C ALA A 419 1.19 -22.93 3.67
N GLU A 420 1.08 -23.48 2.47
CA GLU A 420 1.20 -24.92 2.25
C GLU A 420 2.57 -25.45 2.74
N GLY A 421 2.55 -26.47 3.61
CA GLY A 421 3.76 -27.15 4.08
C GLY A 421 4.63 -26.34 5.06
N ASN A 422 4.12 -25.24 5.61
CA ASN A 422 4.83 -24.47 6.64
C ASN A 422 4.59 -24.98 8.07
N GLY A 423 3.79 -26.03 8.24
CA GLY A 423 3.44 -26.65 9.54
C GLY A 423 2.18 -26.08 10.19
N PHE A 424 1.60 -25.02 9.63
CA PHE A 424 0.41 -24.38 10.22
C PHE A 424 -0.82 -25.30 10.20
N LEU A 425 -1.08 -25.94 9.07
CA LEU A 425 -2.22 -26.86 8.96
C LEU A 425 -2.05 -28.07 9.89
N GLU A 426 -0.83 -28.62 9.98
CA GLU A 426 -0.50 -29.76 10.84
C GLU A 426 -0.67 -29.41 12.33
N GLU A 427 -0.42 -28.17 12.72
CA GLU A 427 -0.56 -27.71 14.11
C GLU A 427 -2.02 -27.47 14.51
N PHE A 428 -2.82 -26.87 13.62
CA PHE A 428 -4.15 -26.34 13.96
C PHE A 428 -5.32 -27.19 13.48
N VAL A 429 -5.12 -28.11 12.52
CA VAL A 429 -6.19 -29.03 12.09
C VAL A 429 -6.32 -30.20 13.05
N ALA A 430 -7.56 -30.49 13.47
CA ALA A 430 -7.86 -31.37 14.56
C ALA A 430 -7.40 -32.85 14.37
N ASP A 431 -7.43 -33.35 13.13
CA ASP A 431 -7.10 -34.75 12.79
C ASP A 431 -6.64 -34.91 11.33
N GLU A 432 -6.00 -36.05 11.05
CA GLU A 432 -5.42 -36.34 9.74
C GLU A 432 -6.48 -36.50 8.62
N SER A 433 -7.70 -36.93 8.93
CA SER A 433 -8.76 -37.07 7.96
C SER A 433 -9.25 -35.67 7.50
N THR A 434 -9.41 -34.76 8.44
CA THR A 434 -9.73 -33.35 8.18
C THR A 434 -8.59 -32.68 7.44
N LEU A 435 -7.34 -32.90 7.83
CA LEU A 435 -6.16 -32.36 7.15
C LEU A 435 -6.10 -32.77 5.68
N THR A 436 -6.46 -34.03 5.38
CA THR A 436 -6.54 -34.53 4.01
C THR A 436 -7.60 -33.79 3.19
N LEU A 437 -8.78 -33.54 3.77
CA LEU A 437 -9.85 -32.77 3.11
C LEU A 437 -9.45 -31.32 2.89
N VAL A 438 -8.84 -30.68 3.91
CA VAL A 438 -8.32 -29.32 3.79
C VAL A 438 -7.33 -29.22 2.63
N ARG A 439 -6.32 -30.07 2.58
CA ARG A 439 -5.33 -30.09 1.50
C ARG A 439 -5.95 -30.29 0.10
N GLN A 440 -7.07 -31.00 0.02
CA GLN A 440 -7.74 -31.27 -1.25
C GLN A 440 -8.69 -30.16 -1.68
N PHE A 441 -9.41 -29.55 -0.75
CA PHE A 441 -10.58 -28.69 -1.05
C PHE A 441 -10.49 -27.26 -0.55
N ASP A 442 -9.52 -26.93 0.32
CA ASP A 442 -9.41 -25.62 0.98
C ASP A 442 -9.55 -24.46 -0.01
N HIS A 443 -8.77 -24.48 -1.06
CA HIS A 443 -8.80 -23.43 -2.09
C HIS A 443 -10.17 -23.26 -2.73
N LEU A 444 -10.86 -24.35 -3.04
CA LEU A 444 -12.20 -24.29 -3.63
C LEU A 444 -13.24 -23.79 -2.62
N CYS A 445 -13.11 -24.25 -1.36
CA CYS A 445 -14.02 -23.81 -0.29
C CYS A 445 -13.83 -22.35 0.04
N ASP A 446 -12.57 -21.88 0.09
CA ASP A 446 -12.22 -20.47 0.34
C ASP A 446 -12.78 -19.55 -0.76
N ASP A 447 -12.59 -19.92 -2.02
CA ASP A 447 -13.15 -19.20 -3.16
C ASP A 447 -14.68 -19.09 -3.09
N PHE A 448 -15.38 -20.20 -2.82
CA PHE A 448 -16.83 -20.18 -2.70
C PHE A 448 -17.31 -19.42 -1.47
N HIS A 449 -16.63 -19.59 -0.33
CA HIS A 449 -16.99 -18.88 0.90
C HIS A 449 -16.86 -17.37 0.70
N THR A 450 -15.76 -16.91 0.10
CA THR A 450 -15.55 -15.49 -0.21
C THR A 450 -16.62 -14.96 -1.15
N ASP A 451 -16.91 -15.66 -2.25
CA ASP A 451 -17.95 -15.26 -3.19
C ASP A 451 -19.35 -15.20 -2.54
N LEU A 452 -19.69 -16.14 -1.67
CA LEU A 452 -20.96 -16.19 -0.96
C LEU A 452 -21.04 -15.12 0.13
N HIS A 453 -19.95 -14.87 0.86
CA HIS A 453 -19.83 -13.81 1.86
C HIS A 453 -20.10 -12.43 1.22
N GLU A 454 -19.38 -12.11 0.16
CA GLU A 454 -19.49 -10.81 -0.52
C GLU A 454 -20.82 -10.64 -1.26
N CYS A 455 -21.20 -11.62 -2.07
CA CYS A 455 -22.39 -11.50 -2.93
C CYS A 455 -23.69 -11.68 -2.15
N LEU A 456 -23.76 -12.64 -1.27
CA LEU A 456 -24.99 -13.01 -0.56
C LEU A 456 -24.97 -12.57 0.89
N GLY A 457 -23.83 -12.71 1.57
CA GLY A 457 -23.67 -12.26 2.93
C GLY A 457 -24.03 -10.78 3.04
N HIS A 458 -23.21 -9.89 2.56
CA HIS A 458 -23.47 -8.45 2.57
C HIS A 458 -24.65 -8.03 1.66
N GLY A 459 -24.90 -8.79 0.59
CA GLY A 459 -26.02 -8.53 -0.32
C GLY A 459 -27.41 -8.81 0.23
N SER A 460 -27.54 -9.67 1.25
CA SER A 460 -28.80 -10.17 1.78
C SER A 460 -29.37 -9.35 2.95
N GLY A 461 -30.60 -9.66 3.32
CA GLY A 461 -31.25 -9.15 4.52
C GLY A 461 -31.65 -7.68 4.46
N GLN A 462 -32.56 -7.30 5.34
CA GLN A 462 -33.01 -5.91 5.53
C GLN A 462 -33.24 -5.60 7.01
N LEU A 463 -33.07 -4.33 7.37
CA LEU A 463 -33.46 -3.84 8.67
C LEU A 463 -34.99 -3.70 8.78
N LEU A 464 -35.53 -3.83 9.98
CA LEU A 464 -36.92 -3.52 10.22
C LEU A 464 -37.20 -2.01 10.00
N PRO A 465 -38.41 -1.65 9.56
CA PRO A 465 -38.79 -0.25 9.40
C PRO A 465 -38.51 0.57 10.67
N GLY A 466 -37.81 1.70 10.54
CA GLY A 466 -37.48 2.59 11.65
C GLY A 466 -36.27 2.20 12.47
N VAL A 467 -35.56 1.12 12.12
CA VAL A 467 -34.26 0.77 12.71
C VAL A 467 -33.14 1.43 11.90
N SER A 468 -32.26 2.18 12.58
CA SER A 468 -31.06 2.77 11.96
C SER A 468 -29.99 1.73 11.78
N SER A 469 -29.19 1.85 10.71
CA SER A 469 -27.95 1.08 10.51
C SER A 469 -26.96 1.26 11.66
N ASP A 470 -27.01 2.41 12.36
CA ASP A 470 -26.11 2.76 13.46
C ASP A 470 -26.62 2.23 14.83
N ALA A 471 -27.72 1.48 14.86
CA ALA A 471 -28.33 1.00 16.11
C ALA A 471 -27.35 0.20 17.00
N LEU A 472 -26.41 -0.54 16.37
CA LEU A 472 -25.41 -1.34 17.05
C LEU A 472 -24.11 -0.57 17.32
N LYS A 473 -24.01 0.70 16.92
CA LYS A 473 -22.82 1.57 17.12
C LYS A 473 -21.52 0.86 16.70
N SER A 474 -20.53 0.86 17.58
CA SER A 474 -19.21 0.23 17.33
C SER A 474 -19.25 -1.29 17.10
N TYR A 475 -20.35 -1.97 17.45
CA TYR A 475 -20.50 -3.41 17.22
C TYR A 475 -21.11 -3.74 15.85
N GLY A 476 -21.63 -2.74 15.14
CA GLY A 476 -22.37 -2.94 13.90
C GLY A 476 -21.55 -3.67 12.83
N SER A 477 -20.32 -3.23 12.61
CA SER A 477 -19.39 -3.83 11.64
C SER A 477 -19.06 -5.29 11.98
N THR A 478 -18.68 -5.56 13.23
CA THR A 478 -18.34 -6.94 13.67
C THR A 478 -19.50 -7.91 13.51
N ILE A 479 -20.73 -7.46 13.81
CA ILE A 479 -21.93 -8.29 13.68
C ILE A 479 -22.30 -8.50 12.21
N GLU A 480 -22.10 -7.49 11.36
CA GLU A 480 -22.35 -7.60 9.93
C GLU A 480 -21.40 -8.60 9.26
N GLU A 481 -20.10 -8.55 9.58
CA GLU A 481 -19.12 -9.52 9.09
C GLU A 481 -19.47 -10.95 9.53
N ALA A 482 -19.79 -11.14 10.83
CA ALA A 482 -20.21 -12.44 11.34
C ALA A 482 -21.49 -12.94 10.66
N ARG A 483 -22.43 -12.05 10.33
CA ARG A 483 -23.65 -12.38 9.60
C ARG A 483 -23.35 -12.81 8.17
N ALA A 484 -22.46 -12.08 7.50
CA ALA A 484 -22.04 -12.40 6.13
C ALA A 484 -21.33 -13.75 6.07
N ASP A 485 -20.40 -14.02 6.99
CA ASP A 485 -19.75 -15.31 7.14
C ASP A 485 -20.71 -16.47 7.38
N LEU A 486 -21.63 -16.31 8.32
CA LEU A 486 -22.66 -17.34 8.61
C LEU A 486 -23.54 -17.61 7.41
N PHE A 487 -23.84 -16.60 6.60
CA PHE A 487 -24.63 -16.77 5.40
C PHE A 487 -23.85 -17.57 4.34
N GLY A 488 -22.57 -17.24 4.13
CA GLY A 488 -21.67 -17.98 3.26
C GLY A 488 -21.49 -19.45 3.69
N LEU A 489 -21.32 -19.70 4.99
CA LEU A 489 -21.16 -21.06 5.53
C LEU A 489 -22.44 -21.89 5.47
N TYR A 490 -23.64 -21.27 5.44
CA TYR A 490 -24.90 -21.98 5.36
C TYR A 490 -25.12 -22.62 3.98
N TYR A 491 -24.67 -21.97 2.90
CA TYR A 491 -24.82 -22.41 1.53
C TYR A 491 -23.59 -23.09 0.96
#